data_6f8e6447d65236665e9db92bf0fd2597
#
_entry.id   6f8e6447d65236665e9db92bf0fd2597
#
_cell.length_a   1.000
_cell.length_b   1.000
_cell.length_c   1.000
_cell.angle_alpha   90.00
_cell.angle_beta   90.00
_cell.angle_gamma   90.00
#
_symmetry.space_group_name_H-M   'P 1'
#
loop_
_entity.id
_entity.type
_entity.pdbx_description
1 polymer ?
#
loop_
_entity_poly.entity_id
_entity_poly.type
_entity_poly.pdbx_seq_one_letter_code
_entity_poly.pdbx_strand_id
1 'polypeptide(L)'
;IQRVEQFMFHKDAFREILLNAIVHKDYSSCNPIQISVYEDKIYIWNDGEMPPNLDSTDKLFMKHSSKPYNPKLANIFFKSGMIEAWGRGFEKIKEACGLYDGPLPEYEINESGIMVLCKACDRYLALLRDDGQHHDRYLNQNGQDMNKMIMDFCKEPKSVQEIMDYFGFKSRTSFRRKYLTPMIEDGSLNMTLPEKASSKNQKYYS
;
A
#
# COMPACT_ATOMS: atom_id res chain seq x y z
N ILE A 1 -3.89 -25.02 -4.14
CA ILE A 1 -3.69 -23.61 -4.55
C ILE A 1 -2.56 -23.06 -3.68
N GLN A 2 -1.42 -22.78 -4.27
CA GLN A 2 -0.28 -22.22 -3.55
C GLN A 2 -0.51 -20.71 -3.43
N ARG A 3 -0.65 -20.20 -2.20
CA ARG A 3 -0.79 -18.77 -1.95
C ARG A 3 0.57 -18.12 -2.16
N VAL A 4 0.68 -17.24 -3.14
CA VAL A 4 1.87 -16.41 -3.36
C VAL A 4 1.71 -15.14 -2.52
N GLU A 5 2.59 -14.96 -1.53
CA GLU A 5 2.65 -13.73 -0.74
C GLU A 5 3.78 -12.86 -1.29
N GLN A 6 3.41 -11.71 -1.83
CA GLN A 6 4.33 -10.71 -2.33
C GLN A 6 4.16 -9.44 -1.51
N PHE A 7 5.22 -9.00 -0.85
CA PHE A 7 5.19 -7.72 -0.12
C PHE A 7 5.43 -6.56 -1.09
N MET A 8 4.79 -5.44 -0.81
CA MET A 8 4.95 -4.19 -1.56
C MET A 8 6.41 -3.72 -1.58
N PHE A 9 7.09 -3.80 -0.44
CA PHE A 9 8.46 -3.38 -0.23
C PHE A 9 9.21 -4.46 0.54
N HIS A 10 10.55 -4.56 0.38
CA HIS A 10 11.31 -5.62 1.04
C HIS A 10 11.19 -5.50 2.56
N LYS A 11 10.78 -6.58 3.22
CA LYS A 11 10.49 -6.60 4.66
C LYS A 11 11.68 -6.19 5.53
N ASP A 12 12.90 -6.60 5.17
CA ASP A 12 14.09 -6.27 5.96
C ASP A 12 14.49 -4.81 5.76
N ALA A 13 14.34 -4.25 4.55
CA ALA A 13 14.51 -2.82 4.30
C ALA A 13 13.47 -2.00 5.08
N PHE A 14 12.20 -2.43 5.06
CA PHE A 14 11.13 -1.76 5.79
C PHE A 14 11.37 -1.80 7.32
N ARG A 15 11.81 -2.96 7.83
CA ARG A 15 12.18 -3.11 9.24
C ARG A 15 13.32 -2.16 9.63
N GLU A 16 14.36 -2.05 8.82
CA GLU A 16 15.49 -1.16 9.09
C GLU A 16 15.05 0.31 9.09
N ILE A 17 14.19 0.72 8.14
CA ILE A 17 13.63 2.07 8.09
C ILE A 17 12.82 2.37 9.35
N LEU A 18 11.99 1.43 9.82
CA LEU A 18 11.21 1.61 11.05
C LEU A 18 12.10 1.73 12.29
N LEU A 19 13.13 0.90 12.39
CA LEU A 19 14.08 0.98 13.51
C LEU A 19 14.84 2.30 13.50
N ASN A 20 15.22 2.80 12.32
CA ASN A 20 15.84 4.11 12.17
C ASN A 20 14.87 5.23 12.59
N ALA A 21 13.61 5.16 12.17
CA ALA A 21 12.60 6.13 12.59
C ALA A 21 12.45 6.17 14.13
N ILE A 22 12.46 5.01 14.80
CA ILE A 22 12.35 4.92 16.25
C ILE A 22 13.61 5.47 16.94
N VAL A 23 14.80 5.10 16.45
CA VAL A 23 16.07 5.49 17.06
C VAL A 23 16.39 6.97 16.86
N HIS A 24 15.96 7.55 15.76
CA HIS A 24 16.23 8.94 15.39
C HIS A 24 15.08 9.91 15.66
N LYS A 25 13.93 9.43 16.17
CA LYS A 25 12.82 10.29 16.55
C LYS A 25 13.19 11.26 17.67
N ASP A 26 12.74 12.51 17.56
CA ASP A 26 12.68 13.43 18.70
C ASP A 26 11.46 13.09 19.58
N TYR A 27 11.73 12.53 20.75
CA TYR A 27 10.68 12.18 21.72
C TYR A 27 10.22 13.36 22.55
N SER A 28 10.89 14.51 22.49
CA SER A 28 10.47 15.72 23.22
C SER A 28 9.23 16.37 22.62
N SER A 29 9.03 16.21 21.30
CA SER A 29 7.89 16.73 20.58
C SER A 29 6.54 16.07 20.89
N CYS A 30 6.57 14.87 21.49
CA CYS A 30 5.40 14.03 21.73
C CYS A 30 4.62 13.59 20.46
N ASN A 31 5.05 13.95 19.27
CA ASN A 31 4.40 13.53 18.01
C ASN A 31 4.65 12.02 17.78
N PRO A 32 3.66 11.22 17.39
CA PRO A 32 3.86 9.81 17.06
C PRO A 32 4.62 9.65 15.74
N ILE A 33 5.27 8.51 15.53
CA ILE A 33 5.68 8.09 14.19
C ILE A 33 4.41 7.82 13.39
N GLN A 34 4.33 8.39 12.20
CA GLN A 34 3.17 8.24 11.30
C GLN A 34 3.51 7.31 10.15
N ILE A 35 2.63 6.36 9.87
CA ILE A 35 2.77 5.43 8.75
C ILE A 35 1.49 5.51 7.93
N SER A 36 1.63 5.88 6.65
CA SER A 36 0.53 5.93 5.69
C SER A 36 0.77 4.90 4.60
N VAL A 37 -0.16 3.96 4.44
CA VAL A 37 -0.06 2.87 3.47
C VAL A 37 -1.06 3.11 2.35
N TYR A 38 -0.57 3.12 1.11
CA TYR A 38 -1.34 3.22 -0.13
C TYR A 38 -1.18 1.94 -0.96
N GLU A 39 -1.88 1.81 -2.03
CA GLU A 39 -1.79 0.64 -2.91
C GLU A 39 -0.42 0.48 -3.58
N ASP A 40 0.29 1.60 -3.81
CA ASP A 40 1.55 1.66 -4.58
C ASP A 40 2.75 2.16 -3.75
N LYS A 41 2.53 2.58 -2.50
CA LYS A 41 3.58 3.21 -1.68
C LYS A 41 3.26 3.24 -0.19
N ILE A 42 4.31 3.42 0.61
CA ILE A 42 4.23 3.62 2.06
C ILE A 42 5.02 4.88 2.41
N TYR A 43 4.42 5.76 3.20
CA TYR A 43 5.12 6.87 3.84
C TYR A 43 5.36 6.55 5.31
N ILE A 44 6.56 6.86 5.78
CA ILE A 44 6.92 6.81 7.19
C ILE A 44 7.48 8.16 7.57
N TRP A 45 6.86 8.80 8.54
CA TRP A 45 7.30 10.09 9.05
C TRP A 45 7.63 10.00 10.53
N ASN A 46 8.72 10.62 10.94
CA ASN A 46 9.04 10.88 12.33
C ASN A 46 9.56 12.30 12.51
N ASP A 47 9.20 12.90 13.63
CA ASP A 47 9.83 14.11 14.10
C ASP A 47 11.28 13.82 14.49
N GLY A 48 12.20 14.69 14.08
CA GLY A 48 13.63 14.54 14.32
C GLY A 48 14.46 15.29 13.29
N GLU A 49 15.72 15.45 13.62
CA GLU A 49 16.69 16.14 12.79
C GLU A 49 17.77 15.17 12.30
N MET A 50 18.31 15.47 11.13
CA MET A 50 19.48 14.75 10.65
C MET A 50 20.75 15.22 11.39
N PRO A 51 21.69 14.30 11.65
CA PRO A 51 23.00 14.71 12.16
C PRO A 51 23.64 15.76 11.23
N PRO A 52 24.28 16.80 11.79
CA PRO A 52 24.84 17.91 10.99
C PRO A 52 25.86 17.51 9.92
N ASN A 53 26.43 16.32 10.02
CA ASN A 53 27.35 15.77 9.01
C ASN A 53 26.64 15.07 7.83
N LEU A 54 25.32 14.91 7.89
CA LEU A 54 24.48 14.32 6.87
C LEU A 54 23.55 15.40 6.29
N ASP A 55 24.15 16.39 5.64
CA ASP A 55 23.46 17.58 5.11
C ASP A 55 22.73 17.34 3.78
N SER A 56 22.83 16.13 3.24
CA SER A 56 22.13 15.72 2.02
C SER A 56 21.72 14.25 2.06
N THR A 57 20.65 13.93 1.35
CA THR A 57 20.13 12.56 1.23
C THR A 57 21.14 11.60 0.59
N ASP A 58 21.99 12.08 -0.31
CA ASP A 58 23.02 11.26 -0.96
C ASP A 58 24.05 10.75 0.05
N LYS A 59 24.37 11.55 1.07
CA LYS A 59 25.30 11.14 2.13
C LYS A 59 24.76 10.03 3.03
N LEU A 60 23.44 9.83 3.10
CA LEU A 60 22.85 8.72 3.83
C LEU A 60 23.30 7.35 3.31
N PHE A 61 23.47 7.24 1.99
CA PHE A 61 23.89 6.01 1.32
C PHE A 61 25.40 5.83 1.25
N MET A 62 26.17 6.81 1.74
CA MET A 62 27.63 6.72 1.87
C MET A 62 28.00 6.16 3.26
N LYS A 63 29.20 5.60 3.36
CA LYS A 63 29.72 5.13 4.64
C LYS A 63 29.89 6.29 5.62
N HIS A 64 29.17 6.29 6.70
CA HIS A 64 29.23 7.29 7.77
C HIS A 64 29.17 6.63 9.15
N SER A 65 29.62 7.36 10.16
CA SER A 65 29.46 6.92 11.56
C SER A 65 28.02 7.17 12.00
N SER A 66 27.36 6.14 12.54
CA SER A 66 26.04 6.29 13.15
C SER A 66 26.14 7.13 14.42
N LYS A 67 25.32 8.19 14.48
CA LYS A 67 25.11 9.01 15.67
C LYS A 67 23.62 9.03 15.98
N PRO A 68 23.13 8.01 16.70
CA PRO A 68 21.70 7.93 17.00
C PRO A 68 21.25 9.08 17.89
N TYR A 69 20.08 9.66 17.58
CA TYR A 69 19.47 10.70 18.41
C TYR A 69 19.13 10.15 19.79
N ASN A 70 18.73 8.87 19.88
CA ASN A 70 18.43 8.17 21.12
C ASN A 70 19.43 7.03 21.39
N PRO A 71 20.65 7.33 21.89
CA PRO A 71 21.73 6.34 22.03
C PRO A 71 21.41 5.21 23.00
N LYS A 72 20.63 5.45 24.04
CA LYS A 72 20.19 4.40 24.97
C LYS A 72 19.28 3.39 24.31
N LEU A 73 18.34 3.87 23.47
CA LEU A 73 17.41 3.03 22.71
C LEU A 73 18.16 2.24 21.63
N ALA A 74 19.06 2.89 20.89
CA ALA A 74 19.94 2.22 19.94
C ALA A 74 20.76 1.10 20.59
N ASN A 75 21.31 1.31 21.79
CA ASN A 75 22.06 0.29 22.54
C ASN A 75 21.18 -0.90 22.94
N ILE A 76 19.91 -0.67 23.32
CA ILE A 76 18.97 -1.75 23.62
C ILE A 76 18.68 -2.57 22.35
N PHE A 77 18.40 -1.92 21.23
CA PHE A 77 18.15 -2.61 19.95
C PHE A 77 19.39 -3.37 19.45
N PHE A 78 20.58 -2.82 19.64
CA PHE A 78 21.82 -3.52 19.34
C PHE A 78 21.99 -4.78 20.19
N LYS A 79 21.84 -4.68 21.53
CA LYS A 79 21.96 -5.83 22.44
C LYS A 79 20.90 -6.91 22.18
N SER A 80 19.73 -6.53 21.69
CA SER A 80 18.67 -7.47 21.32
C SER A 80 18.84 -8.06 19.92
N GLY A 81 19.89 -7.69 19.19
CA GLY A 81 20.12 -8.15 17.82
C GLY A 81 19.14 -7.57 16.79
N MET A 82 18.44 -6.50 17.14
CA MET A 82 17.48 -5.85 16.22
C MET A 82 18.16 -4.93 15.21
N ILE A 83 19.24 -4.25 15.62
CA ILE A 83 20.09 -3.42 14.76
C ILE A 83 21.55 -3.86 14.88
N GLU A 84 22.35 -3.54 13.86
CA GLU A 84 23.79 -3.76 13.88
C GLU A 84 24.53 -2.50 14.36
N ALA A 85 25.73 -2.70 14.88
CA ALA A 85 26.64 -1.59 15.12
C ALA A 85 27.18 -1.02 13.79
N TRP A 86 27.70 0.21 13.83
CA TRP A 86 28.53 0.80 12.77
C TRP A 86 27.83 1.45 11.57
N GLY A 87 26.58 1.88 11.67
CA GLY A 87 25.95 2.69 10.63
C GLY A 87 25.75 1.98 9.29
N ARG A 88 25.55 0.65 9.30
CA ARG A 88 25.32 -0.17 8.08
C ARG A 88 23.86 -0.25 7.66
N GLY A 89 22.96 0.47 8.34
CA GLY A 89 21.51 0.42 8.08
C GLY A 89 21.17 0.76 6.64
N PHE A 90 21.76 1.80 6.07
CA PHE A 90 21.52 2.20 4.67
C PHE A 90 22.10 1.20 3.66
N GLU A 91 23.25 0.58 3.94
CA GLU A 91 23.80 -0.50 3.10
C GLU A 91 22.83 -1.68 3.06
N LYS A 92 22.28 -2.08 4.20
CA LYS A 92 21.27 -3.15 4.29
C LYS A 92 19.99 -2.82 3.52
N ILE A 93 19.49 -1.59 3.65
CA ILE A 93 18.32 -1.14 2.88
C ILE A 93 18.61 -1.28 1.37
N LYS A 94 19.78 -0.83 0.93
CA LYS A 94 20.20 -0.91 -0.47
C LYS A 94 20.32 -2.36 -0.96
N GLU A 95 20.98 -3.22 -0.19
CA GLU A 95 21.12 -4.64 -0.48
C GLU A 95 19.75 -5.33 -0.57
N ALA A 96 18.88 -5.09 0.42
CA ALA A 96 17.55 -5.68 0.48
C ALA A 96 16.67 -5.22 -0.69
N CYS A 97 16.70 -3.93 -1.04
CA CYS A 97 15.97 -3.42 -2.22
C CYS A 97 16.51 -4.03 -3.50
N GLY A 98 17.84 -4.17 -3.65
CA GLY A 98 18.47 -4.80 -4.82
C GLY A 98 18.10 -6.28 -4.97
N LEU A 99 18.07 -7.05 -3.87
CA LEU A 99 17.62 -8.45 -3.89
C LEU A 99 16.14 -8.61 -4.27
N TYR A 100 15.34 -7.59 -4.04
CA TYR A 100 13.91 -7.58 -4.28
C TYR A 100 13.52 -6.96 -5.63
N ASP A 101 14.52 -6.48 -6.36
CA ASP A 101 14.31 -5.73 -7.60
C ASP A 101 13.34 -4.56 -7.41
N GLY A 102 13.48 -3.90 -6.26
CA GLY A 102 12.63 -2.79 -5.83
C GLY A 102 13.35 -1.45 -5.78
N PRO A 103 12.61 -0.34 -5.88
CA PRO A 103 13.18 0.99 -5.80
C PRO A 103 13.79 1.26 -4.41
N LEU A 104 14.84 2.08 -4.38
CA LEU A 104 15.37 2.59 -3.12
C LEU A 104 14.35 3.53 -2.48
N PRO A 105 14.29 3.60 -1.14
CA PRO A 105 13.44 4.58 -0.46
C PRO A 105 13.95 6.01 -0.72
N GLU A 106 13.03 6.93 -0.87
CA GLU A 106 13.30 8.35 -1.01
C GLU A 106 13.17 9.03 0.37
N TYR A 107 14.10 9.91 0.67
CA TYR A 107 14.12 10.63 1.95
C TYR A 107 13.87 12.11 1.70
N GLU A 108 12.91 12.68 2.38
CA GLU A 108 12.66 14.10 2.46
C GLU A 108 12.90 14.55 3.89
N ILE A 109 13.80 15.52 4.06
CA ILE A 109 14.25 16.02 5.35
C ILE A 109 14.05 17.52 5.36
N ASN A 110 13.25 17.98 6.29
CA ASN A 110 12.94 19.40 6.44
C ASN A 110 12.72 19.75 7.92
N GLU A 111 12.37 20.99 8.21
CA GLU A 111 12.11 21.48 9.58
C GLU A 111 10.98 20.73 10.29
N SER A 112 10.09 20.07 9.56
CA SER A 112 8.99 19.29 10.16
C SER A 112 9.39 17.85 10.53
N GLY A 113 10.58 17.39 10.16
CA GLY A 113 11.07 16.04 10.46
C GLY A 113 11.60 15.28 9.24
N ILE A 114 11.60 13.97 9.34
CA ILE A 114 12.12 13.05 8.34
C ILE A 114 10.96 12.24 7.75
N MET A 115 10.75 12.37 6.44
CA MET A 115 9.79 11.59 5.68
C MET A 115 10.52 10.56 4.82
N VAL A 116 10.10 9.31 4.89
CA VAL A 116 10.62 8.23 4.04
C VAL A 116 9.48 7.71 3.15
N LEU A 117 9.68 7.74 1.86
CA LEU A 117 8.79 7.18 0.85
C LEU A 117 9.34 5.84 0.34
N CYS A 118 8.61 4.77 0.58
CA CYS A 118 8.86 3.43 0.06
C CYS A 118 7.87 3.14 -1.07
N LYS A 119 8.33 3.12 -2.31
CA LYS A 119 7.51 2.78 -3.49
C LYS A 119 7.42 1.26 -3.65
N ALA A 120 6.29 0.79 -4.15
CA ALA A 120 6.07 -0.62 -4.42
C ALA A 120 7.03 -1.14 -5.51
N CYS A 121 7.50 -2.38 -5.37
CA CYS A 121 8.27 -3.06 -6.42
C CYS A 121 7.36 -3.47 -7.58
N ASP A 122 7.95 -3.60 -8.78
CA ASP A 122 7.20 -3.93 -10.00
C ASP A 122 6.46 -5.27 -9.92
N ARG A 123 7.03 -6.26 -9.22
CA ARG A 123 6.37 -7.56 -8.98
C ARG A 123 5.06 -7.40 -8.23
N TYR A 124 5.04 -6.56 -7.18
CA TYR A 124 3.84 -6.29 -6.41
C TYR A 124 2.80 -5.54 -7.25
N LEU A 125 3.25 -4.52 -8.00
CA LEU A 125 2.36 -3.77 -8.90
C LEU A 125 1.80 -4.63 -10.02
N ALA A 126 2.58 -5.60 -10.53
CA ALA A 126 2.12 -6.56 -11.53
C ALA A 126 1.01 -7.47 -10.97
N LEU A 127 1.13 -7.92 -9.70
CA LEU A 127 0.08 -8.70 -9.05
C LEU A 127 -1.20 -7.89 -8.82
N LEU A 128 -1.09 -6.61 -8.47
CA LEU A 128 -2.26 -5.74 -8.37
C LEU A 128 -2.98 -5.56 -9.72
N ARG A 129 -2.20 -5.47 -10.81
CA ARG A 129 -2.73 -5.42 -12.18
C ARG A 129 -3.31 -6.76 -12.62
N ASP A 130 -2.65 -7.85 -12.24
CA ASP A 130 -3.05 -9.22 -12.58
C ASP A 130 -4.27 -9.68 -11.77
N ASP A 131 -4.41 -9.27 -10.51
CA ASP A 131 -5.66 -9.45 -9.74
C ASP A 131 -6.84 -8.76 -10.43
N GLY A 132 -6.63 -7.61 -11.10
CA GLY A 132 -7.61 -7.01 -12.00
C GLY A 132 -7.87 -7.84 -13.26
N GLN A 133 -6.83 -8.50 -13.81
CA GLN A 133 -6.93 -9.33 -15.03
C GLN A 133 -7.30 -10.79 -14.73
N HIS A 134 -6.97 -11.34 -13.58
CA HIS A 134 -7.45 -12.68 -13.19
C HIS A 134 -8.96 -12.69 -12.96
N HIS A 135 -9.53 -11.60 -12.47
CA HIS A 135 -10.98 -11.46 -12.43
C HIS A 135 -11.57 -11.43 -13.85
N ASP A 136 -10.90 -10.73 -14.77
CA ASP A 136 -11.28 -10.70 -16.19
C ASP A 136 -10.94 -12.03 -16.92
N ARG A 137 -9.87 -12.78 -16.51
CA ARG A 137 -9.52 -14.08 -17.12
C ARG A 137 -10.43 -15.22 -16.69
N TYR A 138 -10.92 -15.23 -15.46
CA TYR A 138 -11.95 -16.20 -15.05
C TYR A 138 -13.24 -16.01 -15.84
N LEU A 139 -13.51 -14.78 -16.30
CA LEU A 139 -14.67 -14.43 -17.11
C LEU A 139 -14.42 -14.66 -18.61
N ASN A 140 -13.18 -14.44 -19.06
CA ASN A 140 -12.78 -14.66 -20.46
C ASN A 140 -12.59 -16.13 -20.83
N GLN A 141 -12.38 -17.05 -19.89
CA GLN A 141 -12.31 -18.49 -20.20
C GLN A 141 -13.64 -19.08 -20.68
N ASN A 142 -14.77 -18.43 -20.37
CA ASN A 142 -16.07 -18.82 -20.86
C ASN A 142 -16.63 -17.91 -21.98
N GLY A 143 -15.86 -16.89 -22.44
CA GLY A 143 -16.25 -16.01 -23.55
C GLY A 143 -17.52 -15.17 -23.28
N GLN A 144 -17.91 -14.98 -22.03
CA GLN A 144 -19.11 -14.21 -21.66
C GLN A 144 -18.71 -12.85 -21.10
N ASP A 145 -19.35 -11.81 -21.62
CA ASP A 145 -19.21 -10.45 -21.14
C ASP A 145 -19.79 -10.33 -19.71
N MET A 146 -19.00 -9.82 -18.76
CA MET A 146 -19.41 -9.62 -17.36
C MET A 146 -20.66 -8.74 -17.28
N ASN A 147 -20.75 -7.69 -18.09
CA ASN A 147 -21.91 -6.82 -18.10
C ASN A 147 -23.17 -7.62 -18.46
N LYS A 148 -23.06 -8.52 -19.44
CA LYS A 148 -24.17 -9.41 -19.83
C LYS A 148 -24.56 -10.36 -18.72
N MET A 149 -23.57 -10.91 -17.99
CA MET A 149 -23.84 -11.80 -16.84
C MET A 149 -24.52 -11.05 -15.70
N ILE A 150 -24.10 -9.82 -15.41
CA ILE A 150 -24.74 -8.96 -14.40
C ILE A 150 -26.17 -8.63 -14.83
N MET A 151 -26.40 -8.28 -16.08
CA MET A 151 -27.77 -8.05 -16.63
C MET A 151 -28.63 -9.29 -16.48
N ASP A 152 -28.14 -10.47 -16.87
CA ASP A 152 -28.89 -11.72 -16.75
C ASP A 152 -29.23 -12.06 -15.29
N PHE A 153 -28.33 -11.78 -14.36
CA PHE A 153 -28.57 -11.95 -12.92
C PHE A 153 -29.57 -10.92 -12.36
N CYS A 154 -29.59 -9.73 -12.94
CA CYS A 154 -30.43 -8.61 -12.53
C CYS A 154 -31.78 -8.57 -13.24
N LYS A 155 -32.20 -9.63 -13.96
CA LYS A 155 -33.58 -9.76 -14.48
C LYS A 155 -34.64 -9.59 -13.42
N GLU A 156 -34.30 -9.97 -12.17
CA GLU A 156 -35.03 -9.60 -10.97
C GLU A 156 -34.24 -8.56 -10.17
N PRO A 157 -34.90 -7.62 -9.47
CA PRO A 157 -34.23 -6.59 -8.72
C PRO A 157 -33.29 -7.13 -7.64
N LYS A 158 -31.98 -6.89 -7.75
CA LYS A 158 -30.91 -7.33 -6.83
C LYS A 158 -30.23 -6.13 -6.17
N SER A 159 -29.85 -6.27 -4.90
CA SER A 159 -29.03 -5.30 -4.19
C SER A 159 -27.57 -5.38 -4.66
N VAL A 160 -26.79 -4.32 -4.42
CA VAL A 160 -25.35 -4.36 -4.70
C VAL A 160 -24.65 -5.51 -3.98
N GLN A 161 -25.07 -5.82 -2.74
CA GLN A 161 -24.46 -6.90 -1.98
C GLN A 161 -24.74 -8.27 -2.59
N GLU A 162 -25.99 -8.55 -2.98
CA GLU A 162 -26.36 -9.80 -3.67
C GLU A 162 -25.59 -10.01 -4.96
N ILE A 163 -25.40 -8.94 -5.77
CA ILE A 163 -24.62 -9.00 -7.00
C ILE A 163 -23.16 -9.30 -6.69
N MET A 164 -22.58 -8.58 -5.72
CA MET A 164 -21.18 -8.75 -5.33
C MET A 164 -20.91 -10.17 -4.77
N ASP A 165 -21.78 -10.68 -3.94
CA ASP A 165 -21.65 -12.01 -3.33
C ASP A 165 -21.75 -13.11 -4.40
N TYR A 166 -22.68 -12.98 -5.34
CA TYR A 166 -22.84 -13.92 -6.44
C TYR A 166 -21.63 -14.00 -7.37
N PHE A 167 -21.05 -12.84 -7.71
CA PHE A 167 -19.88 -12.76 -8.60
C PHE A 167 -18.54 -12.75 -7.87
N GLY A 168 -18.53 -12.83 -6.54
CA GLY A 168 -17.31 -12.92 -5.73
C GLY A 168 -16.54 -11.60 -5.58
N PHE A 169 -17.17 -10.45 -5.80
CA PHE A 169 -16.53 -9.14 -5.64
C PHE A 169 -16.33 -8.78 -4.16
N LYS A 170 -15.10 -8.42 -3.77
CA LYS A 170 -14.76 -8.06 -2.40
C LYS A 170 -14.84 -6.55 -2.12
N SER A 171 -14.56 -5.71 -3.13
CA SER A 171 -14.53 -4.25 -2.98
C SER A 171 -15.76 -3.59 -3.61
N ARG A 172 -16.64 -3.05 -2.75
CA ARG A 172 -17.86 -2.35 -3.19
C ARG A 172 -17.55 -1.09 -4.02
N THR A 173 -16.51 -0.37 -3.65
CA THR A 173 -16.10 0.87 -4.36
C THR A 173 -15.59 0.54 -5.76
N SER A 174 -14.73 -0.47 -5.89
CA SER A 174 -14.21 -0.92 -7.19
C SER A 174 -15.31 -1.49 -8.08
N PHE A 175 -16.19 -2.32 -7.52
CA PHE A 175 -17.33 -2.89 -8.26
C PHE A 175 -18.26 -1.80 -8.78
N ARG A 176 -18.64 -0.82 -7.95
CA ARG A 176 -19.51 0.30 -8.39
C ARG A 176 -18.86 1.10 -9.51
N ARG A 177 -17.59 1.48 -9.37
CA ARG A 177 -16.87 2.29 -10.36
C ARG A 177 -16.70 1.56 -11.69
N LYS A 178 -16.37 0.25 -11.67
CA LYS A 178 -16.01 -0.51 -12.87
C LYS A 178 -17.23 -1.03 -13.64
N TYR A 179 -18.27 -1.45 -12.94
CA TYR A 179 -19.42 -2.11 -13.56
C TYR A 179 -20.73 -1.37 -13.32
N LEU A 180 -21.10 -1.13 -12.06
CA LEU A 180 -22.43 -0.66 -11.72
C LEU A 180 -22.72 0.75 -12.26
N THR A 181 -21.78 1.70 -12.06
CA THR A 181 -21.95 3.09 -12.50
C THR A 181 -22.02 3.19 -14.02
N PRO A 182 -21.10 2.62 -14.81
CA PRO A 182 -21.20 2.62 -16.27
C PRO A 182 -22.50 1.99 -16.80
N MET A 183 -22.94 0.86 -16.21
CA MET A 183 -24.17 0.17 -16.65
C MET A 183 -25.45 0.95 -16.30
N ILE A 184 -25.41 1.81 -15.29
CA ILE A 184 -26.51 2.74 -14.98
C ILE A 184 -26.49 3.90 -15.97
N GLU A 185 -25.31 4.43 -16.29
CA GLU A 185 -25.13 5.57 -17.20
C GLU A 185 -25.50 5.23 -18.64
N ASP A 186 -25.21 4.00 -19.09
CA ASP A 186 -25.58 3.52 -20.43
C ASP A 186 -26.99 2.93 -20.51
N GLY A 187 -27.71 2.86 -19.38
CA GLY A 187 -29.08 2.35 -19.31
C GLY A 187 -29.21 0.83 -19.30
N SER A 188 -28.11 0.06 -19.25
CA SER A 188 -28.13 -1.41 -19.17
C SER A 188 -28.70 -1.90 -17.83
N LEU A 189 -28.58 -1.10 -16.78
CA LEU A 189 -29.18 -1.35 -15.46
C LEU A 189 -29.98 -0.14 -14.97
N ASN A 190 -31.13 -0.43 -14.42
CA ASN A 190 -32.03 0.55 -13.84
C ASN A 190 -32.04 0.47 -12.30
N MET A 191 -32.31 1.60 -11.66
CA MET A 191 -32.44 1.70 -10.20
C MET A 191 -33.89 1.63 -9.78
N THR A 192 -34.23 0.84 -8.76
CA THR A 192 -35.60 0.79 -8.21
C THR A 192 -35.98 2.07 -7.46
N LEU A 193 -35.00 2.80 -6.92
CA LEU A 193 -35.19 4.06 -6.19
C LEU A 193 -34.23 5.13 -6.73
N PRO A 194 -34.41 5.65 -7.96
CA PRO A 194 -33.48 6.61 -8.55
C PRO A 194 -33.37 7.91 -7.75
N GLU A 195 -34.46 8.38 -7.15
CA GLU A 195 -34.50 9.56 -6.28
C GLU A 195 -33.66 9.40 -4.98
N LYS A 196 -33.32 8.15 -4.60
CA LYS A 196 -32.57 7.80 -3.37
C LYS A 196 -31.48 6.80 -3.67
N ALA A 197 -30.56 7.14 -4.58
CA ALA A 197 -29.49 6.26 -5.05
C ALA A 197 -28.58 5.67 -3.92
N SER A 198 -28.49 6.35 -2.78
CA SER A 198 -27.72 5.89 -1.61
C SER A 198 -28.54 5.08 -0.60
N SER A 199 -29.81 4.81 -0.85
CA SER A 199 -30.67 4.05 0.04
C SER A 199 -30.14 2.62 0.26
N LYS A 200 -30.24 2.12 1.51
CA LYS A 200 -29.93 0.70 1.83
C LYS A 200 -30.85 -0.27 1.10
N ASN A 201 -32.04 0.18 0.72
CA ASN A 201 -33.04 -0.63 0.01
C ASN A 201 -32.95 -0.49 -1.52
N GLN A 202 -31.94 0.21 -2.03
CA GLN A 202 -31.70 0.35 -3.47
C GLN A 202 -31.41 -1.02 -4.08
N LYS A 203 -32.14 -1.38 -5.13
CA LYS A 203 -31.89 -2.53 -5.98
C LYS A 203 -31.72 -2.13 -7.44
N TYR A 204 -31.14 -3.02 -8.23
CA TYR A 204 -30.82 -2.82 -9.64
C TYR A 204 -31.45 -3.93 -10.46
N TYR A 205 -31.96 -3.58 -11.64
CA TYR A 205 -32.57 -4.54 -12.58
C TYR A 205 -32.23 -4.15 -14.02
N SER A 206 -32.19 -5.14 -14.93
CA SER A 206 -31.96 -4.96 -16.35
C SER A 206 -33.28 -4.78 -17.13
#